data_87e3e5de88a8642663fa94c9eed7113b
#
_entry.id   87e3e5de88a8642663fa94c9eed7113b
#
_cell.length_a   1.000
_cell.length_b   1.000
_cell.length_c   1.000
_cell.angle_alpha   90.00
_cell.angle_beta   90.00
_cell.angle_gamma   90.00
#
_symmetry.space_group_name_H-M   'P 1'
#
loop_
_entity.id
_entity.type
_entity.pdbx_description
1 polymer ?
#
loop_
_entity_poly.entity_id
_entity_poly.type
_entity_poly.pdbx_seq_one_letter_code
_entity_poly.pdbx_strand_id
1 'polypeptide(L)'
;MTIDNYKFAGKKAIVRVDFNVPLNENGQITDDTRIRGALPTLKHILNEGGALIIMSHMGKPKGKVNAKYSLSQIVDAVSAALGVKVQFAPDCAKAKAQADALKAGEVLMLENLRFYAEEEGKPVGIEKEDPAYEEAKKAMKASQKEFAKTLASYADCYVNDAFGTAHRKHASTAVIADYFDADNKMLGYLMEKEVQAVENILNNIKRPFTAIMGGSKVSTKIGIIENLMNKVDNLILCGGMTYTFAKAQGGHVGNSICEDDKLDLALDIMAQAKAKGVNLVLGVDSVCGDKFANDANQLICPSNAIPEGWEGLDAGPESRKLFTKAIEGAKTILWNGPAGVFEFDNFTGGSRAIAEAVANATDNGAYSLIGGGDSVACVNKFGMADRVSYISTGGGALLEAIEGKVLPGVAAIKGE
;
A
#
# COMPACT_ATOMS: atom_id res chain seq x y z
N MET A 1 -5.82 21.55 -10.53
CA MET A 1 -5.31 22.40 -9.42
C MET A 1 -4.26 21.61 -8.63
N THR A 2 -3.18 22.22 -8.22
CA THR A 2 -2.17 21.62 -7.32
C THR A 2 -2.24 22.29 -5.94
N ILE A 3 -1.76 21.59 -4.93
CA ILE A 3 -1.77 22.10 -3.55
C ILE A 3 -0.91 23.38 -3.42
N ASP A 4 0.20 23.48 -4.14
CA ASP A 4 1.07 24.67 -4.11
C ASP A 4 0.42 25.90 -4.77
N ASN A 5 -0.47 25.70 -5.72
CA ASN A 5 -1.11 26.77 -6.48
C ASN A 5 -2.44 27.24 -5.90
N TYR A 6 -2.99 26.49 -4.92
CA TYR A 6 -4.27 26.84 -4.31
C TYR A 6 -4.08 27.90 -3.21
N LYS A 7 -4.99 28.88 -3.16
CA LYS A 7 -5.01 29.94 -2.16
C LYS A 7 -5.87 29.54 -0.96
N PHE A 8 -5.24 29.00 0.09
CA PHE A 8 -5.94 28.51 1.29
C PHE A 8 -6.36 29.62 2.26
N ALA A 9 -5.78 30.83 2.17
CA ALA A 9 -6.11 31.93 3.08
C ALA A 9 -7.60 32.22 3.12
N GLY A 10 -8.20 32.14 4.29
CA GLY A 10 -9.64 32.33 4.50
C GLY A 10 -10.54 31.19 4.00
N LYS A 11 -9.95 30.07 3.57
CA LYS A 11 -10.67 28.89 3.08
C LYS A 11 -10.70 27.78 4.11
N LYS A 12 -11.74 26.93 4.03
CA LYS A 12 -11.84 25.68 4.78
C LYS A 12 -11.53 24.53 3.84
N ALA A 13 -10.55 23.73 4.17
CA ALA A 13 -10.17 22.54 3.41
C ALA A 13 -10.62 21.29 4.14
N ILE A 14 -11.39 20.43 3.46
CA ILE A 14 -11.66 19.07 3.94
C ILE A 14 -10.60 18.14 3.39
N VAL A 15 -9.84 17.50 4.27
CA VAL A 15 -8.67 16.70 3.91
C VAL A 15 -8.90 15.26 4.30
N ARG A 16 -8.85 14.37 3.30
CA ARG A 16 -8.87 12.92 3.54
C ARG A 16 -7.45 12.44 3.81
N VAL A 17 -7.22 12.02 5.02
CA VAL A 17 -5.95 11.43 5.47
C VAL A 17 -6.14 9.95 5.81
N ASP A 18 -5.05 9.23 5.95
CA ASP A 18 -5.04 7.86 6.46
C ASP A 18 -4.46 7.83 7.87
N PHE A 19 -5.31 7.99 8.87
CA PHE A 19 -4.97 7.90 10.29
C PHE A 19 -5.36 6.54 10.89
N ASN A 20 -5.42 5.50 10.07
CA ASN A 20 -5.60 4.14 10.52
C ASN A 20 -4.31 3.61 11.16
N VAL A 21 -4.01 4.13 12.34
CA VAL A 21 -2.79 3.82 13.10
C VAL A 21 -3.04 2.67 14.07
N PRO A 22 -2.00 1.85 14.35
CA PRO A 22 -2.11 0.78 15.33
C PRO A 22 -2.17 1.36 16.75
N LEU A 23 -3.09 0.83 17.56
CA LEU A 23 -3.27 1.17 18.96
C LEU A 23 -2.97 -0.06 19.82
N ASN A 24 -2.35 0.15 20.99
CA ASN A 24 -2.22 -0.89 22.00
C ASN A 24 -3.53 -1.04 22.80
N GLU A 25 -3.54 -1.95 23.78
CA GLU A 25 -4.70 -2.22 24.64
C GLU A 25 -5.17 -1.00 25.43
N ASN A 26 -4.28 -0.02 25.68
CA ASN A 26 -4.56 1.21 26.39
C ASN A 26 -5.00 2.36 25.46
N GLY A 27 -5.20 2.09 24.16
CA GLY A 27 -5.57 3.10 23.17
C GLY A 27 -4.43 4.03 22.78
N GLN A 28 -3.18 3.67 23.06
CA GLN A 28 -2.01 4.45 22.72
C GLN A 28 -1.49 4.04 21.33
N ILE A 29 -1.05 5.03 20.55
CA ILE A 29 -0.49 4.82 19.23
C ILE A 29 0.88 4.16 19.36
N THR A 30 1.07 3.01 18.68
CA THR A 30 2.36 2.28 18.65
C THR A 30 3.22 2.63 17.44
N ASP A 31 2.62 3.20 16.40
CA ASP A 31 3.30 3.69 15.20
C ASP A 31 2.55 4.89 14.64
N ASP A 32 3.18 6.05 14.63
CA ASP A 32 2.61 7.32 14.18
C ASP A 32 3.01 7.71 12.74
N THR A 33 3.63 6.78 11.99
CA THR A 33 4.15 7.05 10.64
C THR A 33 3.10 7.68 9.73
N ARG A 34 1.86 7.21 9.78
CA ARG A 34 0.76 7.73 8.96
C ARG A 34 0.36 9.16 9.35
N ILE A 35 0.39 9.48 10.63
CA ILE A 35 0.13 10.85 11.08
C ILE A 35 1.25 11.77 10.59
N ARG A 36 2.50 11.39 10.79
CA ARG A 36 3.67 12.15 10.31
C ARG A 36 3.65 12.35 8.79
N GLY A 37 3.23 11.34 8.04
CA GLY A 37 3.11 11.40 6.58
C GLY A 37 2.11 12.45 6.07
N ALA A 38 1.08 12.75 6.83
CA ALA A 38 0.07 13.76 6.49
C ALA A 38 0.44 15.18 6.92
N LEU A 39 1.41 15.34 7.82
CA LEU A 39 1.77 16.66 8.38
C LEU A 39 2.18 17.70 7.33
N PRO A 40 2.97 17.39 6.31
CA PRO A 40 3.33 18.39 5.28
C PRO A 40 2.10 19.05 4.65
N THR A 41 1.10 18.28 4.27
CA THR A 41 -0.15 18.78 3.71
C THR A 41 -0.94 19.61 4.71
N LEU A 42 -1.15 19.08 5.92
CA LEU A 42 -1.95 19.73 6.95
C LEU A 42 -1.30 21.03 7.42
N LYS A 43 0.00 21.04 7.66
CA LYS A 43 0.75 22.23 8.07
C LYS A 43 0.80 23.29 6.96
N HIS A 44 0.93 22.88 5.71
CA HIS A 44 0.89 23.82 4.58
C HIS A 44 -0.42 24.62 4.56
N ILE A 45 -1.56 23.93 4.68
CA ILE A 45 -2.87 24.57 4.68
C ILE A 45 -3.03 25.54 5.85
N LEU A 46 -2.61 25.14 7.06
CA LEU A 46 -2.67 26.01 8.24
C LEU A 46 -1.72 27.23 8.09
N ASN A 47 -0.50 27.01 7.61
CA ASN A 47 0.49 28.08 7.43
C ASN A 47 0.06 29.09 6.38
N GLU A 48 -0.72 28.68 5.38
CA GLU A 48 -1.30 29.56 4.36
C GLU A 48 -2.57 30.30 4.84
N GLY A 49 -2.98 30.14 6.09
CA GLY A 49 -4.14 30.82 6.67
C GLY A 49 -5.46 30.08 6.44
N GLY A 50 -5.44 28.82 6.11
CA GLY A 50 -6.62 27.96 6.00
C GLY A 50 -7.09 27.38 7.32
N ALA A 51 -8.32 26.86 7.34
CA ALA A 51 -8.86 26.00 8.39
C ALA A 51 -8.94 24.57 7.86
N LEU A 52 -8.78 23.60 8.75
CA LEU A 52 -8.79 22.18 8.43
C LEU A 52 -10.04 21.48 8.96
N ILE A 53 -10.60 20.63 8.09
CA ILE A 53 -11.54 19.58 8.49
C ILE A 53 -10.88 18.27 8.10
N ILE A 54 -10.44 17.51 9.10
CA ILE A 54 -9.72 16.24 8.88
C ILE A 54 -10.73 15.11 8.92
N MET A 55 -10.69 14.24 7.93
CA MET A 55 -11.49 13.01 7.88
C MET A 55 -10.62 11.79 7.59
N SER A 56 -10.90 10.71 8.29
CA SER A 56 -10.18 9.44 8.17
C SER A 56 -11.06 8.26 8.58
N HIS A 57 -10.54 7.08 8.36
CA HIS A 57 -11.08 5.85 8.92
C HIS A 57 -10.11 5.23 9.92
N MET A 58 -10.60 4.31 10.71
CA MET A 58 -9.81 3.43 11.58
C MET A 58 -10.46 2.04 11.62
N GLY A 59 -9.67 1.00 11.38
CA GLY A 59 -10.13 -0.38 11.43
C GLY A 59 -11.24 -0.73 10.44
N LYS A 60 -12.02 -1.74 10.81
CA LYS A 60 -13.13 -2.26 9.99
C LYS A 60 -14.42 -2.39 10.81
N PRO A 61 -15.05 -1.28 11.20
CA PRO A 61 -16.25 -1.31 12.04
C PRO A 61 -17.53 -1.71 11.29
N LYS A 62 -17.47 -1.89 9.97
CA LYS A 62 -18.56 -2.41 9.12
C LYS A 62 -19.86 -1.59 9.19
N GLY A 63 -19.75 -0.29 9.17
CA GLY A 63 -20.90 0.61 9.18
C GLY A 63 -21.61 0.74 10.53
N LYS A 64 -20.93 0.41 11.62
CA LYS A 64 -21.47 0.47 12.97
C LYS A 64 -20.54 1.24 13.90
N VAL A 65 -21.12 2.02 14.82
CA VAL A 65 -20.36 2.69 15.86
C VAL A 65 -19.73 1.66 16.80
N ASN A 66 -18.42 1.79 17.01
CA ASN A 66 -17.66 0.93 17.90
C ASN A 66 -16.53 1.74 18.54
N ALA A 67 -16.60 1.92 19.85
CA ALA A 67 -15.63 2.72 20.61
C ALA A 67 -14.17 2.31 20.37
N LYS A 68 -13.92 1.03 20.12
CA LYS A 68 -12.58 0.51 19.79
C LYS A 68 -11.95 1.20 18.57
N TYR A 69 -12.79 1.65 17.63
CA TYR A 69 -12.36 2.26 16.37
C TYR A 69 -12.65 3.77 16.32
N SER A 70 -12.98 4.40 17.46
CA SER A 70 -13.22 5.83 17.50
C SER A 70 -11.93 6.62 17.25
N LEU A 71 -11.99 7.61 16.37
CA LEU A 71 -10.89 8.54 16.14
C LEU A 71 -10.68 9.53 17.28
N SER A 72 -11.60 9.60 18.24
CA SER A 72 -11.42 10.40 19.46
C SER A 72 -10.16 10.01 20.23
N GLN A 73 -9.74 8.75 20.13
CA GLN A 73 -8.56 8.20 20.79
C GLN A 73 -7.25 8.83 20.34
N ILE A 74 -7.19 9.40 19.13
CA ILE A 74 -5.97 9.95 18.54
C ILE A 74 -5.96 11.49 18.45
N VAL A 75 -7.03 12.15 18.90
CA VAL A 75 -7.16 13.61 18.81
C VAL A 75 -5.99 14.34 19.50
N ASP A 76 -5.61 13.90 20.70
CA ASP A 76 -4.51 14.52 21.44
C ASP A 76 -3.16 14.33 20.74
N ALA A 77 -2.93 13.16 20.15
CA ALA A 77 -1.71 12.89 19.40
C ALA A 77 -1.63 13.75 18.13
N VAL A 78 -2.74 13.90 17.41
CA VAL A 78 -2.81 14.75 16.23
C VAL A 78 -2.63 16.23 16.61
N SER A 79 -3.24 16.66 17.72
CA SER A 79 -3.05 18.02 18.26
C SER A 79 -1.58 18.30 18.57
N ALA A 80 -0.90 17.38 19.24
CA ALA A 80 0.52 17.50 19.54
C ALA A 80 1.37 17.56 18.26
N ALA A 81 1.08 16.72 17.28
CA ALA A 81 1.82 16.68 16.01
C ALA A 81 1.64 17.97 15.19
N LEU A 82 0.44 18.55 15.19
CA LEU A 82 0.15 19.80 14.48
C LEU A 82 0.58 21.05 15.25
N GLY A 83 0.73 20.95 16.57
CA GLY A 83 0.97 22.11 17.44
C GLY A 83 -0.26 23.02 17.61
N VAL A 84 -1.45 22.50 17.33
CA VAL A 84 -2.73 23.22 17.42
C VAL A 84 -3.76 22.29 18.06
N LYS A 85 -4.61 22.84 18.93
CA LYS A 85 -5.70 22.04 19.51
C LYS A 85 -6.70 21.63 18.44
N VAL A 86 -6.90 20.33 18.29
CA VAL A 86 -7.87 19.73 17.36
C VAL A 86 -9.22 19.60 18.07
N GLN A 87 -10.26 20.18 17.50
CA GLN A 87 -11.66 19.96 17.91
C GLN A 87 -12.14 18.65 17.32
N PHE A 88 -13.11 18.00 17.97
CA PHE A 88 -13.64 16.71 17.51
C PHE A 88 -15.14 16.77 17.28
N ALA A 89 -15.58 16.27 16.12
CA ALA A 89 -16.99 16.11 15.77
C ALA A 89 -17.38 14.63 15.89
N PRO A 90 -18.24 14.25 16.86
CA PRO A 90 -18.57 12.84 17.10
C PRO A 90 -19.49 12.22 16.05
N ASP A 91 -20.03 13.02 15.13
CA ASP A 91 -20.90 12.55 14.05
C ASP A 91 -20.52 13.22 12.73
N CYS A 92 -19.98 12.45 11.79
CA CYS A 92 -19.54 12.94 10.49
C CYS A 92 -20.68 13.64 9.70
N ALA A 93 -21.91 13.16 9.85
CA ALA A 93 -23.07 13.69 9.11
C ALA A 93 -23.69 14.95 9.74
N LYS A 94 -23.30 15.31 10.96
CA LYS A 94 -23.90 16.39 11.75
C LYS A 94 -22.86 17.41 12.25
N ALA A 95 -21.82 17.65 11.47
CA ALA A 95 -20.73 18.55 11.85
C ALA A 95 -20.83 19.96 11.23
N LYS A 96 -21.92 20.29 10.56
CA LYS A 96 -22.05 21.55 9.80
C LYS A 96 -21.84 22.78 10.69
N ALA A 97 -22.47 22.85 11.86
CA ALA A 97 -22.34 23.98 12.77
C ALA A 97 -20.89 24.15 13.26
N GLN A 98 -20.20 23.04 13.61
CA GLN A 98 -18.80 23.08 14.02
C GLN A 98 -17.87 23.49 12.87
N ALA A 99 -18.14 22.99 11.65
CA ALA A 99 -17.38 23.36 10.46
C ALA A 99 -17.54 24.84 10.12
N ASP A 100 -18.76 25.36 10.18
CA ASP A 100 -19.06 26.76 9.89
C ASP A 100 -18.43 27.73 10.90
N ALA A 101 -18.25 27.30 12.14
CA ALA A 101 -17.63 28.09 13.19
C ALA A 101 -16.10 28.14 13.14
N LEU A 102 -15.46 27.33 12.29
CA LEU A 102 -13.99 27.31 12.17
C LEU A 102 -13.44 28.62 11.64
N LYS A 103 -12.39 29.09 12.31
CA LYS A 103 -11.60 30.25 11.90
C LYS A 103 -10.26 29.81 11.30
N ALA A 104 -9.59 30.72 10.61
CA ALA A 104 -8.24 30.47 10.08
C ALA A 104 -7.31 29.91 11.17
N GLY A 105 -6.60 28.84 10.84
CA GLY A 105 -5.67 28.17 11.75
C GLY A 105 -6.34 27.16 12.72
N GLU A 106 -7.66 27.05 12.71
CA GLU A 106 -8.38 26.07 13.53
C GLU A 106 -8.57 24.74 12.80
N VAL A 107 -8.70 23.65 13.59
CA VAL A 107 -8.78 22.29 13.11
C VAL A 107 -9.95 21.56 13.74
N LEU A 108 -10.78 20.94 12.91
CA LEU A 108 -11.85 20.03 13.29
C LEU A 108 -11.55 18.63 12.72
N MET A 109 -11.57 17.60 13.56
CA MET A 109 -11.48 16.21 13.11
C MET A 109 -12.82 15.54 13.25
N LEU A 110 -13.27 14.88 12.17
CA LEU A 110 -14.51 14.09 12.17
C LEU A 110 -14.27 12.72 12.78
N GLU A 111 -15.33 12.11 13.30
CA GLU A 111 -15.32 10.72 13.76
C GLU A 111 -15.07 9.75 12.58
N ASN A 112 -14.79 8.50 12.89
CA ASN A 112 -14.48 7.44 11.94
C ASN A 112 -15.54 7.34 10.83
N LEU A 113 -15.11 7.62 9.59
CA LEU A 113 -15.97 7.56 8.41
C LEU A 113 -16.63 6.19 8.22
N ARG A 114 -15.95 5.11 8.61
CA ARG A 114 -16.45 3.73 8.45
C ARG A 114 -17.48 3.32 9.50
N PHE A 115 -17.84 4.23 10.41
CA PHE A 115 -19.05 4.04 11.21
C PHE A 115 -20.32 4.18 10.37
N TYR A 116 -20.20 4.75 9.17
CA TYR A 116 -21.28 4.89 8.20
C TYR A 116 -21.09 3.84 7.08
N ALA A 117 -22.15 3.08 6.81
CA ALA A 117 -22.16 2.14 5.68
C ALA A 117 -21.99 2.85 4.33
N GLU A 118 -22.43 4.10 4.27
CA GLU A 118 -22.32 5.00 3.12
C GLU A 118 -20.87 5.30 2.71
N GLU A 119 -19.91 5.23 3.62
CA GLU A 119 -18.51 5.44 3.29
C GLU A 119 -18.05 4.39 2.26
N GLU A 120 -18.26 3.11 2.52
CA GLU A 120 -17.91 2.05 1.59
C GLU A 120 -18.93 1.87 0.47
N GLY A 121 -20.16 2.33 0.67
CA GLY A 121 -21.23 2.27 -0.32
C GLY A 121 -21.71 0.86 -0.64
N LYS A 122 -21.62 -0.05 0.33
CA LYS A 122 -22.07 -1.43 0.21
C LYS A 122 -23.28 -1.67 1.11
N PRO A 123 -24.31 -2.40 0.63
CA PRO A 123 -25.43 -2.78 1.48
C PRO A 123 -24.96 -3.56 2.71
N VAL A 124 -25.61 -3.31 3.85
CA VAL A 124 -25.33 -4.01 5.11
C VAL A 124 -26.54 -4.87 5.47
N GLY A 125 -26.28 -6.08 5.97
CA GLY A 125 -27.33 -7.01 6.42
C GLY A 125 -28.08 -7.73 5.30
N ILE A 126 -27.55 -7.74 4.07
CA ILE A 126 -28.13 -8.47 2.95
C ILE A 126 -27.00 -9.18 2.17
N GLU A 127 -27.19 -10.45 1.87
CA GLU A 127 -26.23 -11.25 1.10
C GLU A 127 -26.35 -10.97 -0.40
N LYS A 128 -25.25 -11.14 -1.15
CA LYS A 128 -25.21 -10.87 -2.58
C LYS A 128 -26.16 -11.71 -3.42
N GLU A 129 -26.46 -12.90 -2.92
CA GLU A 129 -27.34 -13.88 -3.54
C GLU A 129 -28.82 -13.59 -3.30
N ASP A 130 -29.14 -12.68 -2.39
CA ASP A 130 -30.51 -12.27 -2.11
C ASP A 130 -31.12 -11.54 -3.33
N PRO A 131 -32.33 -11.89 -3.78
CA PRO A 131 -33.00 -11.21 -4.90
C PRO A 131 -33.17 -9.69 -4.72
N ALA A 132 -33.23 -9.22 -3.47
CA ALA A 132 -33.34 -7.80 -3.15
C ALA A 132 -31.99 -7.07 -3.12
N TYR A 133 -30.85 -7.75 -3.33
CA TYR A 133 -29.52 -7.16 -3.20
C TYR A 133 -29.28 -6.01 -4.16
N GLU A 134 -29.66 -6.13 -5.43
CA GLU A 134 -29.44 -5.08 -6.43
C GLU A 134 -30.24 -3.81 -6.13
N GLU A 135 -31.45 -3.94 -5.59
CA GLU A 135 -32.23 -2.79 -5.13
C GLU A 135 -31.61 -2.12 -3.90
N ALA A 136 -31.17 -2.92 -2.92
CA ALA A 136 -30.45 -2.45 -1.74
C ALA A 136 -29.15 -1.73 -2.13
N LYS A 137 -28.40 -2.26 -3.09
CA LYS A 137 -27.18 -1.67 -3.64
C LYS A 137 -27.44 -0.31 -4.29
N LYS A 138 -28.51 -0.21 -5.09
CA LYS A 138 -28.93 1.05 -5.73
C LYS A 138 -29.32 2.11 -4.68
N ALA A 139 -30.09 1.73 -3.66
CA ALA A 139 -30.45 2.61 -2.55
C ALA A 139 -29.21 3.07 -1.78
N MET A 140 -28.25 2.16 -1.53
CA MET A 140 -27.00 2.50 -0.85
C MET A 140 -26.15 3.47 -1.68
N LYS A 141 -26.09 3.34 -2.99
CA LYS A 141 -25.36 4.28 -3.85
C LYS A 141 -25.97 5.68 -3.81
N ALA A 142 -27.29 5.80 -3.75
CA ALA A 142 -27.96 7.09 -3.56
C ALA A 142 -27.63 7.68 -2.17
N SER A 143 -27.68 6.88 -1.13
CA SER A 143 -27.31 7.27 0.25
C SER A 143 -25.83 7.67 0.37
N GLN A 144 -24.94 6.98 -0.33
CA GLN A 144 -23.52 7.32 -0.41
C GLN A 144 -23.30 8.72 -1.02
N LYS A 145 -23.99 9.04 -2.09
CA LYS A 145 -23.90 10.36 -2.73
C LYS A 145 -24.37 11.46 -1.77
N GLU A 146 -25.45 11.25 -1.04
CA GLU A 146 -25.93 12.21 -0.04
C GLU A 146 -24.94 12.39 1.11
N PHE A 147 -24.32 11.31 1.58
CA PHE A 147 -23.27 11.38 2.60
C PHE A 147 -22.06 12.17 2.08
N ALA A 148 -21.59 11.89 0.87
CA ALA A 148 -20.48 12.61 0.24
C ALA A 148 -20.81 14.11 0.07
N LYS A 149 -22.04 14.44 -0.34
CA LYS A 149 -22.52 15.81 -0.46
C LYS A 149 -22.54 16.54 0.88
N THR A 150 -22.95 15.85 1.93
CA THR A 150 -22.93 16.39 3.30
C THR A 150 -21.50 16.73 3.73
N LEU A 151 -20.55 15.81 3.55
CA LEU A 151 -19.13 16.07 3.84
C LEU A 151 -18.59 17.25 3.02
N ALA A 152 -18.90 17.31 1.75
CA ALA A 152 -18.46 18.38 0.87
C ALA A 152 -19.02 19.75 1.30
N SER A 153 -20.21 19.79 1.89
CA SER A 153 -20.83 21.02 2.36
C SER A 153 -20.09 21.72 3.48
N TYR A 154 -19.15 21.04 4.13
CA TYR A 154 -18.37 21.59 5.25
C TYR A 154 -17.23 22.51 4.82
N ALA A 155 -16.81 22.43 3.57
CA ALA A 155 -15.56 23.05 3.12
C ALA A 155 -15.66 23.74 1.77
N ASP A 156 -14.68 24.61 1.49
CA ASP A 156 -14.53 25.32 0.21
C ASP A 156 -13.74 24.50 -0.82
N CYS A 157 -12.87 23.62 -0.33
CA CYS A 157 -12.02 22.76 -1.19
C CYS A 157 -11.79 21.39 -0.56
N TYR A 158 -11.43 20.43 -1.42
CA TYR A 158 -11.15 19.04 -1.07
C TYR A 158 -9.71 18.67 -1.40
N VAL A 159 -9.03 18.05 -0.43
CA VAL A 159 -7.67 17.52 -0.59
C VAL A 159 -7.68 16.04 -0.26
N ASN A 160 -7.24 15.20 -1.19
CA ASN A 160 -7.02 13.78 -0.94
C ASN A 160 -5.54 13.51 -0.70
N ASP A 161 -5.20 13.09 0.52
CA ASP A 161 -3.84 12.77 0.94
C ASP A 161 -3.74 11.33 1.49
N ALA A 162 -4.69 10.47 1.12
CA ALA A 162 -4.81 9.10 1.60
C ALA A 162 -4.56 8.09 0.47
N PHE A 163 -3.29 7.85 0.14
CA PHE A 163 -2.94 6.93 -0.94
C PHE A 163 -3.34 5.49 -0.64
N GLY A 164 -3.22 5.04 0.62
CA GLY A 164 -3.59 3.68 1.03
C GLY A 164 -5.03 3.28 0.74
N THR A 165 -5.93 4.25 0.58
CA THR A 165 -7.35 4.03 0.23
C THR A 165 -7.73 4.52 -1.16
N ALA A 166 -6.76 4.99 -1.95
CA ALA A 166 -7.00 5.56 -3.29
C ALA A 166 -7.58 4.57 -4.31
N HIS A 167 -7.39 3.26 -4.06
CA HIS A 167 -7.94 2.17 -4.89
C HIS A 167 -9.41 1.86 -4.59
N ARG A 168 -10.01 2.52 -3.59
CA ARG A 168 -11.41 2.33 -3.21
C ARG A 168 -12.26 3.53 -3.60
N LYS A 169 -13.39 3.26 -4.29
CA LYS A 169 -14.35 4.30 -4.62
C LYS A 169 -15.30 4.54 -3.44
N HIS A 170 -14.76 5.02 -2.33
CA HIS A 170 -15.53 5.36 -1.13
C HIS A 170 -16.07 6.79 -1.21
N ALA A 171 -17.00 7.13 -0.32
CA ALA A 171 -17.58 8.47 -0.27
C ALA A 171 -16.50 9.55 -0.09
N SER A 172 -15.59 9.37 0.87
CA SER A 172 -14.56 10.35 1.22
C SER A 172 -13.34 10.37 0.31
N THR A 173 -13.10 9.30 -0.46
CA THR A 173 -11.91 9.16 -1.30
C THR A 173 -12.15 9.48 -2.77
N ALA A 174 -13.37 9.33 -3.25
CA ALA A 174 -13.70 9.52 -4.65
C ALA A 174 -15.02 10.26 -4.89
N VAL A 175 -16.13 9.77 -4.32
CA VAL A 175 -17.47 10.33 -4.61
C VAL A 175 -17.57 11.80 -4.21
N ILE A 176 -16.94 12.20 -3.10
CA ILE A 176 -16.92 13.59 -2.62
C ILE A 176 -16.37 14.56 -3.68
N ALA A 177 -15.43 14.13 -4.49
CA ALA A 177 -14.81 14.98 -5.52
C ALA A 177 -15.81 15.48 -6.57
N ASP A 178 -16.93 14.79 -6.77
CA ASP A 178 -18.00 15.21 -7.68
C ASP A 178 -18.70 16.51 -7.22
N TYR A 179 -18.55 16.88 -5.98
CA TYR A 179 -19.17 18.06 -5.38
C TYR A 179 -18.23 19.26 -5.29
N PHE A 180 -17.06 19.18 -5.91
CA PHE A 180 -16.10 20.28 -6.01
C PHE A 180 -15.70 20.50 -7.46
N ASP A 181 -15.55 21.78 -7.85
CA ASP A 181 -15.01 22.14 -9.14
C ASP A 181 -13.54 21.70 -9.28
N ALA A 182 -13.06 21.59 -10.50
CA ALA A 182 -11.67 21.20 -10.78
C ALA A 182 -10.65 22.12 -10.08
N ASP A 183 -10.99 23.39 -9.88
CA ASP A 183 -10.14 24.36 -9.20
C ASP A 183 -10.16 24.27 -7.67
N ASN A 184 -11.08 23.50 -7.11
CA ASN A 184 -11.28 23.35 -5.67
C ASN A 184 -11.07 21.90 -5.17
N LYS A 185 -10.40 21.07 -5.94
CA LYS A 185 -10.01 19.72 -5.53
C LYS A 185 -8.60 19.43 -6.01
N MET A 186 -7.81 18.78 -5.15
CA MET A 186 -6.39 18.53 -5.40
C MET A 186 -5.87 17.34 -4.59
N LEU A 187 -4.73 16.82 -5.01
CA LEU A 187 -3.98 15.84 -4.25
C LEU A 187 -3.15 16.55 -3.17
N GLY A 188 -2.99 15.93 -2.01
CA GLY A 188 -2.03 16.35 -1.01
C GLY A 188 -0.60 15.96 -1.38
N TYR A 189 0.38 16.42 -0.62
CA TYR A 189 1.80 16.16 -0.89
C TYR A 189 2.16 14.68 -0.85
N LEU A 190 1.62 13.94 0.14
CA LEU A 190 1.86 12.49 0.24
C LEU A 190 1.31 11.78 -1.00
N MET A 191 0.08 12.11 -1.38
CA MET A 191 -0.56 11.52 -2.56
C MET A 191 0.22 11.83 -3.84
N GLU A 192 0.69 13.06 -4.01
CA GLU A 192 1.51 13.46 -5.17
C GLU A 192 2.80 12.64 -5.24
N LYS A 193 3.49 12.46 -4.11
CA LYS A 193 4.71 11.65 -4.04
C LYS A 193 4.46 10.19 -4.40
N GLU A 194 3.38 9.60 -3.88
CA GLU A 194 3.01 8.22 -4.18
C GLU A 194 2.67 8.02 -5.66
N VAL A 195 1.91 8.93 -6.23
CA VAL A 195 1.56 8.91 -7.67
C VAL A 195 2.82 9.05 -8.52
N GLN A 196 3.71 9.98 -8.16
CA GLN A 196 4.98 10.16 -8.87
C GLN A 196 5.88 8.92 -8.77
N ALA A 197 5.91 8.27 -7.61
CA ALA A 197 6.67 7.02 -7.43
C ALA A 197 6.17 5.91 -8.37
N VAL A 198 4.85 5.77 -8.50
CA VAL A 198 4.26 4.83 -9.45
C VAL A 198 4.61 5.19 -10.91
N GLU A 199 4.50 6.46 -11.27
CA GLU A 199 4.87 6.94 -12.61
C GLU A 199 6.34 6.62 -12.94
N ASN A 200 7.24 6.77 -11.98
CA ASN A 200 8.67 6.51 -12.18
C ASN A 200 8.98 5.06 -12.52
N ILE A 201 8.16 4.11 -12.09
CA ILE A 201 8.36 2.68 -12.38
C ILE A 201 7.47 2.14 -13.50
N LEU A 202 6.42 2.85 -13.90
CA LEU A 202 5.50 2.38 -14.95
C LEU A 202 5.66 3.13 -16.28
N ASN A 203 5.88 4.45 -16.23
CA ASN A 203 5.85 5.30 -17.43
C ASN A 203 7.16 6.05 -17.68
N ASN A 204 7.92 6.39 -16.63
CA ASN A 204 9.19 7.11 -16.72
C ASN A 204 10.38 6.19 -16.42
N ILE A 205 10.40 5.03 -17.05
CA ILE A 205 11.36 3.97 -16.76
C ILE A 205 12.74 4.34 -17.29
N LYS A 206 13.75 4.31 -16.43
CA LYS A 206 15.17 4.32 -16.80
C LYS A 206 15.69 2.89 -16.75
N ARG A 207 16.27 2.45 -17.85
CA ARG A 207 16.72 1.06 -17.99
C ARG A 207 18.19 0.88 -17.61
N PRO A 208 18.60 -0.29 -17.11
CA PRO A 208 17.78 -1.50 -16.89
C PRO A 208 16.77 -1.34 -15.73
N PHE A 209 15.59 -1.94 -15.90
CA PHE A 209 14.56 -2.02 -14.88
C PHE A 209 14.52 -3.44 -14.30
N THR A 210 14.78 -3.57 -13.01
CA THR A 210 14.68 -4.83 -12.25
C THR A 210 13.52 -4.76 -11.28
N ALA A 211 12.58 -5.68 -11.42
CA ALA A 211 11.51 -5.87 -10.45
C ALA A 211 11.77 -7.14 -9.62
N ILE A 212 11.52 -7.03 -8.32
CA ILE A 212 11.69 -8.11 -7.35
C ILE A 212 10.34 -8.39 -6.72
N MET A 213 9.78 -9.56 -7.00
CA MET A 213 8.50 -10.01 -6.51
C MET A 213 8.72 -11.23 -5.61
N GLY A 214 8.55 -11.04 -4.32
CA GLY A 214 8.59 -12.11 -3.33
C GLY A 214 7.22 -12.47 -2.81
N GLY A 215 7.16 -13.53 -2.04
CA GLY A 215 5.93 -13.99 -1.40
C GLY A 215 5.69 -15.48 -1.58
N SER A 216 4.62 -15.98 -0.99
CA SER A 216 4.34 -17.43 -0.94
C SER A 216 3.54 -17.95 -2.12
N LYS A 217 2.75 -17.10 -2.80
CA LYS A 217 1.76 -17.53 -3.79
C LYS A 217 1.90 -16.78 -5.12
N VAL A 218 2.10 -17.53 -6.20
CA VAL A 218 2.08 -17.01 -7.58
C VAL A 218 0.71 -16.40 -7.92
N SER A 219 -0.37 -17.10 -7.51
CA SER A 219 -1.75 -16.69 -7.78
C SER A 219 -2.10 -15.30 -7.27
N THR A 220 -1.50 -14.86 -6.17
CA THR A 220 -1.75 -13.53 -5.61
C THR A 220 -0.95 -12.42 -6.29
N LYS A 221 0.07 -12.77 -7.06
CA LYS A 221 0.99 -11.83 -7.73
C LYS A 221 0.83 -11.79 -9.24
N ILE A 222 -0.02 -12.63 -9.80
CA ILE A 222 -0.10 -12.81 -11.27
C ILE A 222 -0.42 -11.51 -12.02
N GLY A 223 -1.36 -10.70 -11.52
CA GLY A 223 -1.71 -9.43 -12.17
C GLY A 223 -0.55 -8.45 -12.22
N ILE A 224 0.24 -8.38 -11.17
CA ILE A 224 1.44 -7.54 -11.10
C ILE A 224 2.53 -8.09 -12.04
N ILE A 225 2.77 -9.40 -11.99
CA ILE A 225 3.77 -10.07 -12.83
C ILE A 225 3.47 -9.84 -14.31
N GLU A 226 2.24 -10.03 -14.74
CA GLU A 226 1.82 -9.84 -16.13
C GLU A 226 2.00 -8.41 -16.61
N ASN A 227 1.63 -7.42 -15.80
CA ASN A 227 1.83 -6.03 -16.17
C ASN A 227 3.32 -5.65 -16.21
N LEU A 228 4.09 -6.09 -15.25
CA LEU A 228 5.54 -5.83 -15.20
C LEU A 228 6.30 -6.53 -16.32
N MET A 229 5.83 -7.68 -16.78
CA MET A 229 6.48 -8.46 -17.85
C MET A 229 6.68 -7.65 -19.12
N ASN A 230 5.82 -6.68 -19.39
CA ASN A 230 5.93 -5.79 -20.54
C ASN A 230 6.87 -4.59 -20.31
N LYS A 231 7.37 -4.41 -19.09
CA LYS A 231 8.06 -3.18 -18.67
C LYS A 231 9.48 -3.43 -18.18
N VAL A 232 9.77 -4.62 -17.65
CA VAL A 232 11.05 -4.92 -16.98
C VAL A 232 12.08 -5.54 -17.95
N ASP A 233 13.35 -5.36 -17.60
CA ASP A 233 14.47 -6.07 -18.21
C ASP A 233 14.80 -7.33 -17.40
N ASN A 234 14.74 -7.24 -16.07
CA ASN A 234 14.95 -8.36 -15.16
C ASN A 234 13.74 -8.51 -14.23
N LEU A 235 13.30 -9.73 -14.03
CA LEU A 235 12.25 -10.06 -13.07
C LEU A 235 12.74 -11.15 -12.13
N ILE A 236 12.88 -10.81 -10.86
CA ILE A 236 13.24 -11.76 -9.79
C ILE A 236 11.94 -12.23 -9.14
N LEU A 237 11.70 -13.53 -9.16
CA LEU A 237 10.61 -14.17 -8.42
C LEU A 237 11.22 -15.00 -7.30
N CYS A 238 10.87 -14.71 -6.06
CA CYS A 238 11.51 -15.28 -4.88
C CYS A 238 10.49 -15.55 -3.74
N GLY A 239 11.01 -15.98 -2.60
CA GLY A 239 10.19 -16.41 -1.49
C GLY A 239 9.58 -17.79 -1.73
N GLY A 240 8.44 -18.07 -1.12
CA GLY A 240 7.75 -19.37 -1.22
C GLY A 240 7.31 -19.72 -2.64
N MET A 241 7.13 -18.74 -3.52
CA MET A 241 6.83 -18.96 -4.95
C MET A 241 7.91 -19.80 -5.65
N THR A 242 9.15 -19.75 -5.19
CA THR A 242 10.27 -20.52 -5.72
C THR A 242 9.93 -22.00 -5.90
N TYR A 243 9.21 -22.56 -4.92
CA TYR A 243 8.91 -24.00 -4.88
C TYR A 243 7.81 -24.41 -5.85
N THR A 244 6.86 -23.52 -6.14
CA THR A 244 5.89 -23.73 -7.20
C THR A 244 6.58 -23.79 -8.57
N PHE A 245 7.53 -22.88 -8.84
CA PHE A 245 8.33 -22.90 -10.08
C PHE A 245 9.24 -24.12 -10.16
N ALA A 246 9.89 -24.52 -9.06
CA ALA A 246 10.75 -25.70 -9.03
C ALA A 246 9.97 -26.98 -9.32
N LYS A 247 8.81 -27.14 -8.67
CA LYS A 247 7.95 -28.31 -8.90
C LYS A 247 7.37 -28.34 -10.31
N ALA A 248 6.98 -27.17 -10.86
CA ALA A 248 6.47 -27.05 -12.22
C ALA A 248 7.49 -27.55 -13.26
N GLN A 249 8.77 -27.43 -12.96
CA GLN A 249 9.88 -27.91 -13.81
C GLN A 249 10.27 -29.38 -13.53
N GLY A 250 9.47 -30.10 -12.73
CA GLY A 250 9.72 -31.51 -12.40
C GLY A 250 10.57 -31.75 -11.14
N GLY A 251 10.86 -30.70 -10.36
CA GLY A 251 11.67 -30.79 -9.14
C GLY A 251 10.88 -31.36 -7.95
N HIS A 252 11.63 -31.72 -6.92
CA HIS A 252 11.14 -32.14 -5.61
C HIS A 252 11.36 -31.03 -4.59
N VAL A 253 10.30 -30.63 -3.89
CA VAL A 253 10.33 -29.49 -2.97
C VAL A 253 10.09 -29.87 -1.50
N GLY A 254 10.07 -31.17 -1.20
CA GLY A 254 9.85 -31.66 0.16
C GLY A 254 8.52 -31.16 0.73
N ASN A 255 8.57 -30.66 1.97
CA ASN A 255 7.40 -30.09 2.65
C ASN A 255 7.22 -28.60 2.40
N SER A 256 7.94 -28.03 1.44
CA SER A 256 7.86 -26.60 1.13
C SER A 256 6.47 -26.17 0.71
N ILE A 257 6.12 -24.91 1.00
CA ILE A 257 4.90 -24.31 0.50
C ILE A 257 4.89 -24.37 -1.04
N CYS A 258 3.78 -24.83 -1.62
CA CYS A 258 3.64 -24.97 -3.06
C CYS A 258 2.17 -24.89 -3.46
N GLU A 259 1.89 -24.16 -4.54
CA GLU A 259 0.58 -24.13 -5.16
C GLU A 259 0.50 -25.21 -6.24
N ASP A 260 0.13 -26.43 -5.85
CA ASP A 260 0.08 -27.60 -6.75
C ASP A 260 -0.92 -27.44 -7.91
N ASP A 261 -1.94 -26.62 -7.73
CA ASP A 261 -2.94 -26.29 -8.75
C ASP A 261 -2.51 -25.15 -9.69
N LYS A 262 -1.31 -24.58 -9.50
CA LYS A 262 -0.77 -23.44 -10.26
C LYS A 262 0.53 -23.75 -11.00
N LEU A 263 0.89 -25.02 -11.16
CA LEU A 263 2.11 -25.41 -11.87
C LEU A 263 2.09 -24.97 -13.34
N ASP A 264 0.94 -25.10 -14.00
CA ASP A 264 0.79 -24.64 -15.39
C ASP A 264 0.92 -23.12 -15.51
N LEU A 265 0.42 -22.36 -14.52
CA LEU A 265 0.59 -20.92 -14.47
C LEU A 265 2.07 -20.54 -14.35
N ALA A 266 2.82 -21.25 -13.51
CA ALA A 266 4.26 -21.02 -13.37
C ALA A 266 5.01 -21.25 -14.69
N LEU A 267 4.69 -22.34 -15.40
CA LEU A 267 5.28 -22.62 -16.73
C LEU A 267 4.90 -21.55 -17.76
N ASP A 268 3.67 -21.07 -17.74
CA ASP A 268 3.21 -19.99 -18.62
C ASP A 268 3.99 -18.69 -18.38
N ILE A 269 4.20 -18.32 -17.13
CA ILE A 269 5.02 -17.14 -16.76
C ILE A 269 6.45 -17.28 -17.33
N MET A 270 7.05 -18.46 -17.21
CA MET A 270 8.39 -18.71 -17.75
C MET A 270 8.41 -18.57 -19.27
N ALA A 271 7.39 -19.09 -19.95
CA ALA A 271 7.25 -18.99 -21.40
C ALA A 271 7.05 -17.54 -21.86
N GLN A 272 6.23 -16.77 -21.16
CA GLN A 272 6.01 -15.35 -21.43
C GLN A 272 7.29 -14.54 -21.27
N ALA A 273 8.06 -14.78 -20.21
CA ALA A 273 9.34 -14.09 -19.98
C ALA A 273 10.30 -14.34 -21.14
N LYS A 274 10.42 -15.58 -21.58
CA LYS A 274 11.26 -15.96 -22.72
C LYS A 274 10.80 -15.28 -24.02
N ALA A 275 9.51 -15.31 -24.30
CA ALA A 275 8.94 -14.71 -25.50
C ALA A 275 9.13 -13.18 -25.55
N LYS A 276 9.12 -12.52 -24.40
CA LYS A 276 9.27 -11.06 -24.29
C LYS A 276 10.72 -10.62 -24.06
N GLY A 277 11.66 -11.53 -24.01
CA GLY A 277 13.08 -11.22 -23.77
C GLY A 277 13.38 -10.72 -22.37
N VAL A 278 12.52 -11.03 -21.38
CA VAL A 278 12.74 -10.70 -19.98
C VAL A 278 13.66 -11.72 -19.34
N ASN A 279 14.69 -11.25 -18.66
CA ASN A 279 15.56 -12.09 -17.85
C ASN A 279 14.83 -12.48 -16.56
N LEU A 280 14.22 -13.66 -16.55
CA LEU A 280 13.55 -14.21 -15.36
C LEU A 280 14.58 -14.88 -14.46
N VAL A 281 14.72 -14.37 -13.24
CA VAL A 281 15.67 -14.87 -12.24
C VAL A 281 14.89 -15.60 -11.14
N LEU A 282 15.11 -16.91 -11.08
CA LEU A 282 14.56 -17.79 -10.05
C LEU A 282 15.69 -18.24 -9.12
N GLY A 283 15.36 -18.48 -7.85
CA GLY A 283 16.31 -19.09 -6.92
C GLY A 283 16.70 -20.51 -7.36
N VAL A 284 17.94 -20.88 -7.15
CA VAL A 284 18.48 -22.19 -7.50
C VAL A 284 18.79 -23.07 -6.31
N ASP A 285 18.97 -22.48 -5.13
CA ASP A 285 19.21 -23.16 -3.87
C ASP A 285 18.42 -22.51 -2.73
N SER A 286 18.22 -23.26 -1.68
CA SER A 286 17.43 -22.83 -0.53
C SER A 286 18.12 -23.18 0.78
N VAL A 287 17.91 -22.35 1.80
CA VAL A 287 18.16 -22.69 3.20
C VAL A 287 16.87 -23.31 3.72
N CYS A 288 16.91 -24.61 3.97
CA CYS A 288 15.76 -25.38 4.42
C CYS A 288 15.80 -25.59 5.93
N GLY A 289 14.60 -25.68 6.52
CA GLY A 289 14.42 -26.09 7.91
C GLY A 289 13.69 -27.42 7.99
N ASP A 290 13.91 -28.15 9.08
CA ASP A 290 13.19 -29.40 9.39
C ASP A 290 11.84 -29.12 10.09
N LYS A 291 11.55 -27.86 10.38
CA LYS A 291 10.28 -27.36 10.91
C LYS A 291 10.15 -25.87 10.59
N PHE A 292 8.94 -25.35 10.65
CA PHE A 292 8.68 -23.92 10.50
C PHE A 292 8.91 -23.18 11.82
N ALA A 293 10.17 -22.90 12.13
CA ALA A 293 10.57 -22.19 13.34
C ALA A 293 11.97 -21.59 13.17
N ASN A 294 12.24 -20.53 13.93
CA ASN A 294 13.56 -19.89 13.89
C ASN A 294 14.70 -20.81 14.30
N ASP A 295 14.46 -21.73 15.24
CA ASP A 295 15.42 -22.69 15.76
C ASP A 295 15.46 -24.02 15.00
N ALA A 296 14.84 -24.10 13.83
CA ALA A 296 14.90 -25.26 12.96
C ALA A 296 16.35 -25.62 12.62
N ASN A 297 16.65 -26.91 12.51
CA ASN A 297 17.90 -27.34 11.90
C ASN A 297 17.95 -26.87 10.45
N GLN A 298 19.12 -26.53 9.96
CA GLN A 298 19.28 -25.97 8.61
C GLN A 298 19.98 -26.94 7.67
N LEU A 299 19.51 -26.95 6.43
CA LEU A 299 20.12 -27.68 5.33
C LEU A 299 20.10 -26.80 4.08
N ILE A 300 21.26 -26.58 3.48
CA ILE A 300 21.34 -25.90 2.17
C ILE A 300 21.30 -26.96 1.10
N CYS A 301 20.33 -26.86 0.21
CA CYS A 301 20.16 -27.79 -0.90
C CYS A 301 19.59 -27.09 -2.14
N PRO A 302 19.72 -27.73 -3.34
CA PRO A 302 19.06 -27.22 -4.52
C PRO A 302 17.55 -27.09 -4.30
N SER A 303 16.95 -26.00 -4.78
CA SER A 303 15.50 -25.75 -4.58
C SER A 303 14.61 -26.77 -5.31
N ASN A 304 15.16 -27.50 -6.27
CA ASN A 304 14.47 -28.59 -7.00
C ASN A 304 14.77 -29.99 -6.43
N ALA A 305 15.51 -30.09 -5.34
CA ALA A 305 15.92 -31.36 -4.73
C ALA A 305 15.90 -31.25 -3.20
N ILE A 306 14.78 -30.80 -2.63
CA ILE A 306 14.58 -30.67 -1.19
C ILE A 306 14.08 -32.03 -0.66
N PRO A 307 14.77 -32.64 0.31
CA PRO A 307 14.35 -33.92 0.89
C PRO A 307 13.00 -33.85 1.61
N GLU A 308 12.34 -34.97 1.71
CA GLU A 308 11.14 -35.10 2.57
C GLU A 308 11.49 -34.76 4.02
N GLY A 309 10.55 -34.12 4.72
CA GLY A 309 10.75 -33.65 6.09
C GLY A 309 11.47 -32.30 6.18
N TRP A 310 11.88 -31.74 5.06
CA TRP A 310 12.51 -30.44 4.95
C TRP A 310 11.67 -29.49 4.13
N GLU A 311 11.69 -28.21 4.48
CA GLU A 311 10.99 -27.16 3.76
C GLU A 311 11.90 -25.97 3.51
N GLY A 312 11.81 -25.36 2.35
CA GLY A 312 12.55 -24.13 2.05
C GLY A 312 12.02 -22.95 2.84
N LEU A 313 12.90 -22.28 3.57
CA LEU A 313 12.57 -21.12 4.41
C LEU A 313 13.28 -19.83 3.97
N ASP A 314 14.35 -19.94 3.18
CA ASP A 314 15.08 -18.77 2.68
C ASP A 314 15.83 -19.13 1.39
N ALA A 315 16.26 -18.11 0.65
CA ALA A 315 17.11 -18.27 -0.51
C ALA A 315 18.53 -18.66 -0.06
N GLY A 316 19.11 -19.62 -0.75
CA GLY A 316 20.48 -20.07 -0.51
C GLY A 316 21.54 -19.12 -1.07
N PRO A 317 22.83 -19.41 -0.80
CA PRO A 317 23.94 -18.54 -1.19
C PRO A 317 24.04 -18.26 -2.69
N GLU A 318 23.81 -19.27 -3.54
CA GLU A 318 23.88 -19.10 -4.99
C GLU A 318 22.70 -18.29 -5.52
N SER A 319 21.49 -18.47 -4.96
CA SER A 319 20.34 -17.66 -5.26
C SER A 319 20.59 -16.18 -4.94
N ARG A 320 21.20 -15.90 -3.79
CA ARG A 320 21.53 -14.53 -3.36
C ARG A 320 22.48 -13.85 -4.34
N LYS A 321 23.47 -14.57 -4.86
CA LYS A 321 24.38 -14.06 -5.88
C LYS A 321 23.65 -13.72 -7.18
N LEU A 322 22.74 -14.58 -7.63
CA LEU A 322 21.93 -14.32 -8.82
C LEU A 322 21.04 -13.09 -8.66
N PHE A 323 20.41 -12.94 -7.50
CA PHE A 323 19.57 -11.78 -7.20
C PHE A 323 20.41 -10.49 -7.17
N THR A 324 21.54 -10.50 -6.49
CA THR A 324 22.45 -9.36 -6.44
C THR A 324 22.91 -8.96 -7.84
N LYS A 325 23.29 -9.91 -8.67
CA LYS A 325 23.71 -9.64 -10.05
C LYS A 325 22.61 -9.02 -10.91
N ALA A 326 21.36 -9.46 -10.74
CA ALA A 326 20.23 -8.91 -11.49
C ALA A 326 19.81 -7.50 -11.01
N ILE A 327 20.13 -7.15 -9.76
CA ILE A 327 19.86 -5.83 -9.19
C ILE A 327 21.00 -4.85 -9.50
N GLU A 328 22.22 -5.35 -9.49
CA GLU A 328 23.42 -4.58 -9.78
C GLU A 328 23.33 -3.92 -11.16
N GLY A 329 23.64 -2.64 -11.25
CA GLY A 329 23.55 -1.88 -12.50
C GLY A 329 22.13 -1.46 -12.92
N ALA A 330 21.10 -1.88 -12.23
CA ALA A 330 19.74 -1.40 -12.51
C ALA A 330 19.64 0.11 -12.28
N LYS A 331 18.80 0.76 -13.10
CA LYS A 331 18.51 2.20 -12.99
C LYS A 331 17.09 2.45 -12.41
N THR A 332 16.23 1.47 -12.53
CA THR A 332 14.90 1.47 -11.92
C THR A 332 14.72 0.14 -11.20
N ILE A 333 14.27 0.19 -9.95
CA ILE A 333 14.05 -0.99 -9.11
C ILE A 333 12.69 -0.89 -8.44
N LEU A 334 11.94 -1.98 -8.51
CA LEU A 334 10.73 -2.19 -7.70
C LEU A 334 10.95 -3.42 -6.83
N TRP A 335 10.75 -3.30 -5.53
CA TRP A 335 10.78 -4.43 -4.62
C TRP A 335 9.46 -4.57 -3.86
N ASN A 336 8.80 -5.72 -4.06
CA ASN A 336 7.57 -6.11 -3.37
C ASN A 336 7.64 -7.58 -2.95
N GLY A 337 7.78 -7.82 -1.67
CA GLY A 337 7.75 -9.15 -1.06
C GLY A 337 9.13 -9.72 -0.71
N PRO A 338 9.22 -10.45 0.42
CA PRO A 338 10.47 -10.98 0.92
C PRO A 338 10.94 -12.21 0.15
N ALA A 339 12.24 -12.53 0.25
CA ALA A 339 12.84 -13.71 -0.36
C ALA A 339 12.82 -14.95 0.54
N GLY A 340 12.40 -14.80 1.80
CA GLY A 340 12.34 -15.88 2.77
C GLY A 340 11.48 -15.50 3.97
N VAL A 341 11.48 -16.35 4.98
CA VAL A 341 10.76 -16.12 6.25
C VAL A 341 11.60 -15.18 7.12
N PHE A 342 11.65 -13.91 6.73
CA PHE A 342 12.53 -12.91 7.33
C PHE A 342 12.20 -12.58 8.79
N GLU A 343 11.02 -12.96 9.26
CA GLU A 343 10.62 -12.85 10.67
C GLU A 343 11.49 -13.75 11.57
N PHE A 344 12.03 -14.81 11.00
CA PHE A 344 13.00 -15.67 11.65
C PHE A 344 14.41 -15.16 11.36
N ASP A 345 15.12 -14.72 12.39
CA ASP A 345 16.47 -14.13 12.24
C ASP A 345 17.46 -15.07 11.54
N ASN A 346 17.27 -16.38 11.68
CA ASN A 346 18.11 -17.39 11.03
C ASN A 346 17.78 -17.62 9.55
N PHE A 347 16.72 -17.00 9.05
CA PHE A 347 16.25 -17.16 7.66
C PHE A 347 16.06 -15.81 6.95
N THR A 348 16.96 -14.86 7.22
CA THR A 348 16.93 -13.50 6.69
C THR A 348 17.88 -13.28 5.52
N GLY A 349 18.73 -14.22 5.19
CA GLY A 349 19.86 -14.02 4.28
C GLY A 349 19.44 -13.58 2.87
N GLY A 350 18.39 -14.15 2.33
CA GLY A 350 17.87 -13.78 1.01
C GLY A 350 17.32 -12.35 0.97
N SER A 351 16.46 -12.00 1.92
CA SER A 351 15.87 -10.66 2.01
C SER A 351 16.92 -9.60 2.34
N ARG A 352 17.90 -9.94 3.19
CA ARG A 352 19.05 -9.06 3.48
C ARG A 352 19.89 -8.80 2.23
N ALA A 353 20.22 -9.84 1.47
CA ALA A 353 21.00 -9.70 0.23
C ALA A 353 20.29 -8.79 -0.77
N ILE A 354 18.97 -8.93 -0.92
CA ILE A 354 18.16 -8.05 -1.76
C ILE A 354 18.21 -6.61 -1.24
N ALA A 355 17.99 -6.40 0.05
CA ALA A 355 18.01 -5.05 0.65
C ALA A 355 19.36 -4.36 0.43
N GLU A 356 20.46 -5.05 0.64
CA GLU A 356 21.83 -4.54 0.43
C GLU A 356 22.07 -4.22 -1.05
N ALA A 357 21.67 -5.10 -1.96
CA ALA A 357 21.83 -4.88 -3.41
C ALA A 357 21.01 -3.69 -3.90
N VAL A 358 19.77 -3.55 -3.44
CA VAL A 358 18.90 -2.41 -3.76
C VAL A 358 19.50 -1.11 -3.21
N ALA A 359 19.96 -1.10 -1.97
CA ALA A 359 20.60 0.06 -1.36
C ALA A 359 21.86 0.46 -2.12
N ASN A 360 22.73 -0.49 -2.48
CA ASN A 360 23.94 -0.22 -3.25
C ASN A 360 23.64 0.33 -4.65
N ALA A 361 22.66 -0.23 -5.33
CA ALA A 361 22.25 0.27 -6.65
C ALA A 361 21.67 1.70 -6.54
N THR A 362 20.93 1.99 -5.49
CA THR A 362 20.39 3.33 -5.22
C THR A 362 21.50 4.34 -4.95
N ASP A 363 22.50 3.97 -4.16
CA ASP A 363 23.69 4.81 -3.91
C ASP A 363 24.42 5.13 -5.24
N ASN A 364 24.35 4.23 -6.22
CA ASN A 364 24.93 4.38 -7.55
C ASN A 364 23.99 5.04 -8.58
N GLY A 365 22.91 5.66 -8.12
CA GLY A 365 22.02 6.48 -8.95
C GLY A 365 20.75 5.80 -9.46
N ALA A 366 20.44 4.58 -9.02
CA ALA A 366 19.17 3.94 -9.34
C ALA A 366 18.01 4.61 -8.57
N TYR A 367 16.82 4.59 -9.19
CA TYR A 367 15.57 4.88 -8.49
C TYR A 367 14.98 3.58 -7.96
N SER A 368 14.76 3.49 -6.66
CA SER A 368 14.21 2.31 -6.00
C SER A 368 12.89 2.63 -5.28
N LEU A 369 11.85 1.86 -5.60
CA LEU A 369 10.55 1.89 -4.94
C LEU A 369 10.35 0.60 -4.16
N ILE A 370 10.12 0.73 -2.86
CA ILE A 370 9.81 -0.36 -1.94
C ILE A 370 8.33 -0.30 -1.60
N GLY A 371 7.62 -1.38 -1.79
CA GLY A 371 6.20 -1.44 -1.50
C GLY A 371 5.74 -2.78 -0.95
N GLY A 372 4.67 -2.73 -0.15
CA GLY A 372 4.16 -3.87 0.59
C GLY A 372 4.72 -3.97 2.00
N GLY A 373 3.86 -4.36 2.96
CA GLY A 373 4.21 -4.36 4.38
C GLY A 373 5.47 -5.14 4.72
N ASP A 374 5.64 -6.32 4.13
CA ASP A 374 6.78 -7.19 4.41
C ASP A 374 8.09 -6.63 3.86
N SER A 375 8.07 -6.04 2.67
CA SER A 375 9.26 -5.40 2.08
C SER A 375 9.71 -4.20 2.89
N VAL A 376 8.76 -3.38 3.33
CA VAL A 376 9.01 -2.23 4.20
C VAL A 376 9.58 -2.69 5.52
N ALA A 377 9.03 -3.75 6.11
CA ALA A 377 9.54 -4.35 7.34
C ALA A 377 10.98 -4.86 7.16
N CYS A 378 11.30 -5.49 6.03
CA CYS A 378 12.66 -5.93 5.69
C CYS A 378 13.64 -4.74 5.63
N VAL A 379 13.30 -3.71 4.89
CA VAL A 379 14.16 -2.52 4.73
C VAL A 379 14.44 -1.87 6.09
N ASN A 380 13.42 -1.76 6.94
CA ASN A 380 13.57 -1.21 8.29
C ASN A 380 14.41 -2.12 9.19
N LYS A 381 14.13 -3.44 9.17
CA LYS A 381 14.86 -4.44 9.97
C LYS A 381 16.36 -4.43 9.67
N PHE A 382 16.73 -4.26 8.41
CA PHE A 382 18.13 -4.28 7.98
C PHE A 382 18.79 -2.90 7.96
N GLY A 383 18.09 -1.85 8.41
CA GLY A 383 18.64 -0.50 8.50
C GLY A 383 18.91 0.18 7.14
N MET A 384 18.20 -0.20 6.09
CA MET A 384 18.42 0.30 4.72
C MET A 384 17.41 1.37 4.29
N ALA A 385 16.47 1.77 5.16
CA ALA A 385 15.38 2.68 4.81
C ALA A 385 15.86 4.02 4.24
N ASP A 386 16.95 4.57 4.75
CA ASP A 386 17.51 5.84 4.31
C ASP A 386 18.32 5.73 2.99
N ARG A 387 18.55 4.51 2.51
CA ARG A 387 19.35 4.22 1.32
C ARG A 387 18.52 3.80 0.11
N VAL A 388 17.20 3.87 0.19
CA VAL A 388 16.29 3.62 -0.91
C VAL A 388 15.58 4.91 -1.31
N SER A 389 15.09 5.01 -2.55
CA SER A 389 14.55 6.26 -3.07
C SER A 389 13.18 6.59 -2.50
N TYR A 390 12.30 5.61 -2.40
CA TYR A 390 10.95 5.81 -1.89
C TYR A 390 10.38 4.54 -1.25
N ILE A 391 9.79 4.70 -0.07
CA ILE A 391 9.06 3.64 0.62
C ILE A 391 7.57 4.00 0.57
N SER A 392 6.79 3.21 -0.17
CA SER A 392 5.36 3.47 -0.31
C SER A 392 4.59 3.08 0.94
N THR A 393 3.65 3.93 1.32
CA THR A 393 2.66 3.65 2.37
C THR A 393 1.39 3.02 1.81
N GLY A 394 1.34 2.82 0.50
CA GLY A 394 0.11 2.55 -0.25
C GLY A 394 -0.46 1.14 -0.12
N GLY A 395 0.32 0.15 0.30
CA GLY A 395 -0.17 -1.22 0.44
C GLY A 395 -0.93 -1.72 -0.79
N GLY A 396 -2.22 -2.02 -0.63
CA GLY A 396 -3.07 -2.51 -1.72
C GLY A 396 -3.26 -1.52 -2.87
N ALA A 397 -3.27 -0.22 -2.59
CA ALA A 397 -3.39 0.80 -3.64
C ALA A 397 -2.15 0.81 -4.56
N LEU A 398 -0.96 0.67 -3.98
CA LEU A 398 0.27 0.54 -4.76
C LEU A 398 0.22 -0.70 -5.67
N LEU A 399 -0.19 -1.84 -5.12
CA LEU A 399 -0.26 -3.09 -5.87
C LEU A 399 -1.25 -2.99 -7.05
N GLU A 400 -2.43 -2.41 -6.82
CA GLU A 400 -3.40 -2.19 -7.89
C GLU A 400 -2.89 -1.21 -8.96
N ALA A 401 -2.17 -0.16 -8.56
CA ALA A 401 -1.53 0.76 -9.50
C ALA A 401 -0.47 0.04 -10.36
N ILE A 402 0.35 -0.82 -9.76
CA ILE A 402 1.36 -1.62 -10.47
C ILE A 402 0.70 -2.63 -11.42
N GLU A 403 -0.47 -3.15 -11.08
CA GLU A 403 -1.28 -3.98 -11.99
C GLU A 403 -1.83 -3.20 -13.20
N GLY A 404 -1.68 -1.88 -13.21
CA GLY A 404 -2.19 -1.02 -14.27
C GLY A 404 -3.65 -0.59 -14.09
N LYS A 405 -4.21 -0.80 -12.91
CA LYS A 405 -5.57 -0.38 -12.58
C LYS A 405 -5.64 1.11 -12.30
N VAL A 406 -6.74 1.74 -12.72
CA VAL A 406 -7.04 3.12 -12.36
C VAL A 406 -7.36 3.20 -10.85
N LEU A 407 -6.76 4.16 -10.17
CA LEU A 407 -7.06 4.44 -8.78
C LEU A 407 -8.21 5.47 -8.68
N PRO A 408 -9.41 5.08 -8.20
CA PRO A 408 -10.56 5.99 -8.17
C PRO A 408 -10.31 7.29 -7.41
N GLY A 409 -9.54 7.24 -6.32
CA GLY A 409 -9.22 8.43 -5.53
C GLY A 409 -8.30 9.43 -6.24
N VAL A 410 -7.52 8.97 -7.21
CA VAL A 410 -6.68 9.84 -8.05
C VAL A 410 -7.47 10.33 -9.25
N ALA A 411 -8.16 9.43 -9.94
CA ALA A 411 -8.95 9.73 -11.12
C ALA A 411 -10.05 10.78 -10.85
N ALA A 412 -10.70 10.71 -9.70
CA ALA A 412 -11.74 11.66 -9.29
C ALA A 412 -11.24 13.12 -9.21
N ILE A 413 -9.96 13.31 -8.95
CA ILE A 413 -9.33 14.64 -8.88
C ILE A 413 -8.72 15.04 -10.22
N LYS A 414 -8.01 14.11 -10.89
CA LYS A 414 -7.35 14.40 -12.16
C LYS A 414 -8.28 14.41 -13.37
N GLY A 415 -9.45 13.77 -13.28
CA GLY A 415 -10.41 13.67 -14.37
C GLY A 415 -10.03 12.65 -15.46
N GLU A 416 -9.27 11.62 -15.07
CA GLU A 416 -8.78 10.56 -15.98
C GLU A 416 -9.62 9.28 -15.90
#